data_c367cffbd3512d6e2a7128d114509ce9
#
_entry.id   c367cffbd3512d6e2a7128d114509ce9
#
_cell.length_a   1.000
_cell.length_b   1.000
_cell.length_c   1.000
_cell.angle_alpha   90.00
_cell.angle_beta   90.00
_cell.angle_gamma   90.00
#
_symmetry.space_group_name_H-M   'P 1'
#
loop_
_entity.id
_entity.type
_entity.pdbx_description
1 polymer ?
#
loop_
_entity_poly.entity_id
_entity_poly.type
_entity_poly.pdbx_seq_one_letter_code
_entity_poly.pdbx_strand_id
1 'polypeptide(L)'
;IELIGTSNGNGALFANSFGAGNSGDIVINTRTLSVLNGGRLTTASFSTGDGGNINVNASESVEVSASNPTDATPSRIRSSVAIASESVRRVFPGLPDVPSGASGDLSINTPNLTVTEQGYISVSNEGIGRGGNLTVNARSVLLSGNGSLSATTASGEAGNIALQVQNLQMRRHSSITTTGGLGDGRGNGGNLTINADVIVALENSDITANAVKGRGGNIST
;
A
#
# COMPACT_ATOMS: atom_id res chain seq x y z
N ILE A 1 -12.38 1.21 -14.82
CA ILE A 1 -11.06 1.84 -15.02
C ILE A 1 -10.03 0.72 -15.07
N GLU A 2 -9.13 0.79 -16.03
CA GLU A 2 -8.03 -0.16 -16.19
C GLU A 2 -6.69 0.59 -16.24
N LEU A 3 -5.74 0.18 -15.39
CA LEU A 3 -4.36 0.63 -15.37
C LEU A 3 -3.48 -0.58 -15.66
N ILE A 4 -3.05 -0.72 -16.91
CA ILE A 4 -2.36 -1.94 -17.38
C ILE A 4 -0.94 -1.58 -17.82
N GLY A 5 0.02 -2.33 -17.31
CA GLY A 5 1.39 -2.31 -17.82
C GLY A 5 1.50 -3.11 -19.13
N THR A 6 2.35 -2.65 -20.01
CA THR A 6 2.67 -3.29 -21.28
C THR A 6 4.17 -3.35 -21.46
N SER A 7 4.66 -4.03 -22.50
CA SER A 7 6.09 -4.04 -22.86
C SER A 7 6.66 -2.62 -23.13
N ASN A 8 5.81 -1.65 -23.43
CA ASN A 8 6.21 -0.28 -23.76
C ASN A 8 6.03 0.72 -22.60
N GLY A 9 5.57 0.27 -21.44
CA GLY A 9 5.37 1.10 -20.25
C GLY A 9 4.21 0.65 -19.37
N ASN A 10 4.01 1.36 -18.26
CA ASN A 10 2.99 1.02 -17.28
C ASN A 10 1.84 2.05 -17.33
N GLY A 11 0.60 1.54 -17.37
CA GLY A 11 -0.58 2.38 -17.14
C GLY A 11 -0.55 2.92 -15.69
N ALA A 12 -0.65 4.24 -15.52
CA ALA A 12 -0.48 4.80 -14.19
C ALA A 12 -1.28 6.08 -13.95
N LEU A 13 -1.76 6.23 -12.71
CA LEU A 13 -2.24 7.48 -12.14
C LEU A 13 -1.32 7.89 -10.99
N PHE A 14 -0.78 9.10 -11.07
CA PHE A 14 0.13 9.64 -10.06
C PHE A 14 -0.36 10.99 -9.54
N ALA A 15 -0.22 11.20 -8.22
CA ALA A 15 -0.32 12.50 -7.59
C ALA A 15 0.89 12.68 -6.67
N ASN A 16 2.02 13.14 -7.24
CA ASN A 16 3.30 13.21 -6.53
C ASN A 16 3.68 14.65 -6.17
N SER A 17 4.39 14.83 -5.06
CA SER A 17 5.04 16.08 -4.67
C SER A 17 6.56 15.91 -4.60
N PHE A 18 7.29 16.80 -5.29
CA PHE A 18 8.75 16.88 -5.27
C PHE A 18 9.26 18.13 -4.52
N GLY A 19 8.42 18.77 -3.74
CA GLY A 19 8.72 19.96 -2.95
C GLY A 19 8.19 19.88 -1.53
N ALA A 20 8.17 21.01 -0.82
CA ALA A 20 7.71 21.08 0.58
C ALA A 20 6.17 20.92 0.74
N GLY A 21 5.41 21.04 -0.34
CA GLY A 21 3.94 20.87 -0.30
C GLY A 21 3.52 19.42 -0.28
N ASN A 22 2.32 19.15 0.23
CA ASN A 22 1.73 17.82 0.25
C ASN A 22 1.47 17.28 -1.16
N SER A 23 1.46 15.95 -1.29
CA SER A 23 0.95 15.31 -2.51
C SER A 23 -0.57 15.53 -2.64
N GLY A 24 -1.06 15.49 -3.88
CA GLY A 24 -2.50 15.52 -4.12
C GLY A 24 -3.19 14.21 -3.76
N ASP A 25 -4.46 14.27 -3.43
CA ASP A 25 -5.30 13.10 -3.20
C ASP A 25 -5.79 12.50 -4.51
N ILE A 26 -6.04 11.18 -4.51
CA ILE A 26 -6.69 10.48 -5.61
C ILE A 26 -8.02 9.89 -5.13
N VAL A 27 -9.11 10.27 -5.79
CA VAL A 27 -10.44 9.72 -5.54
C VAL A 27 -10.93 9.01 -6.80
N ILE A 28 -11.26 7.74 -6.69
CA ILE A 28 -11.80 6.92 -7.78
C ILE A 28 -13.20 6.45 -7.41
N ASN A 29 -14.19 6.80 -8.23
CA ASN A 29 -15.54 6.28 -8.17
C ASN A 29 -15.81 5.54 -9.48
N THR A 30 -15.98 4.22 -9.42
CA THR A 30 -16.11 3.39 -10.62
C THR A 30 -16.95 2.15 -10.34
N ARG A 31 -17.31 1.43 -11.38
CA ARG A 31 -17.88 0.09 -11.25
C ARG A 31 -16.77 -0.93 -10.95
N THR A 32 -15.72 -0.92 -11.73
CA THR A 32 -14.56 -1.81 -11.58
C THR A 32 -13.26 -1.03 -11.69
N LEU A 33 -12.25 -1.41 -10.89
CA LEU A 33 -10.88 -0.94 -11.01
C LEU A 33 -9.95 -2.15 -11.20
N SER A 34 -9.23 -2.19 -12.32
CA SER A 34 -8.21 -3.20 -12.59
C SER A 34 -6.83 -2.54 -12.70
N VAL A 35 -5.89 -3.00 -11.87
CA VAL A 35 -4.49 -2.55 -11.85
C VAL A 35 -3.63 -3.78 -12.14
N LEU A 36 -3.19 -3.93 -13.40
CA LEU A 36 -2.66 -5.19 -13.90
C LEU A 36 -1.28 -5.02 -14.55
N ASN A 37 -0.49 -6.09 -14.53
CA ASN A 37 0.78 -6.21 -15.28
C ASN A 37 1.74 -5.04 -15.03
N GLY A 38 1.90 -4.62 -13.79
CA GLY A 38 2.72 -3.47 -13.42
C GLY A 38 1.99 -2.12 -13.43
N GLY A 39 0.66 -2.12 -13.58
CA GLY A 39 -0.18 -0.94 -13.46
C GLY A 39 -0.01 -0.26 -12.09
N ARG A 40 -0.19 1.07 -12.04
CA ARG A 40 0.11 1.85 -10.82
C ARG A 40 -0.95 2.90 -10.53
N LEU A 41 -1.42 2.90 -9.28
CA LEU A 41 -2.21 3.98 -8.71
C LEU A 41 -1.46 4.47 -7.47
N THR A 42 -0.80 5.64 -7.54
CA THR A 42 0.09 6.05 -6.46
C THR A 42 0.03 7.54 -6.14
N THR A 43 0.13 7.85 -4.84
CA THR A 43 0.49 9.17 -4.35
C THR A 43 1.84 9.08 -3.65
N ALA A 44 2.73 10.05 -3.87
CA ALA A 44 4.03 10.03 -3.21
C ALA A 44 4.52 11.45 -2.90
N SER A 45 5.03 11.64 -1.68
CA SER A 45 5.84 12.81 -1.33
C SER A 45 7.31 12.39 -1.22
N PHE A 46 8.21 13.21 -1.77
CA PHE A 46 9.66 12.98 -1.75
C PHE A 46 10.40 14.00 -0.89
N SER A 47 9.69 14.79 -0.08
CA SER A 47 10.26 15.89 0.70
C SER A 47 9.62 16.01 2.09
N THR A 48 9.34 17.23 2.52
CA THR A 48 8.79 17.52 3.86
C THR A 48 7.26 17.49 3.91
N GLY A 49 6.59 17.58 2.77
CA GLY A 49 5.13 17.49 2.67
C GLY A 49 4.62 16.07 2.86
N ASP A 50 3.36 15.95 3.24
CA ASP A 50 2.71 14.66 3.45
C ASP A 50 2.37 13.96 2.13
N GLY A 51 2.30 12.65 2.16
CA GLY A 51 1.73 11.82 1.09
C GLY A 51 0.23 12.08 0.95
N GLY A 52 -0.29 12.05 -0.29
CA GLY A 52 -1.71 12.22 -0.54
C GLY A 52 -2.52 10.98 -0.18
N ASN A 53 -3.81 11.15 0.06
CA ASN A 53 -4.72 10.06 0.33
C ASN A 53 -5.17 9.39 -0.98
N ILE A 54 -5.51 8.09 -0.89
CA ILE A 54 -6.16 7.36 -1.97
C ILE A 54 -7.51 6.83 -1.48
N ASN A 55 -8.57 7.17 -2.18
CA ASN A 55 -9.91 6.67 -1.89
C ASN A 55 -10.50 6.01 -3.13
N VAL A 56 -10.71 4.70 -3.07
CA VAL A 56 -11.29 3.89 -4.14
C VAL A 56 -12.67 3.40 -3.73
N ASN A 57 -13.69 3.80 -4.47
CA ASN A 57 -15.06 3.31 -4.34
C ASN A 57 -15.43 2.58 -5.65
N ALA A 58 -15.44 1.25 -5.61
CA ALA A 58 -15.83 0.42 -6.73
C ALA A 58 -17.10 -0.37 -6.41
N SER A 59 -18.15 -0.21 -7.21
CA SER A 59 -19.43 -0.86 -6.91
C SER A 59 -19.48 -2.37 -7.19
N GLU A 60 -18.48 -2.92 -7.89
CA GLU A 60 -18.41 -4.36 -8.21
C GLU A 60 -17.09 -5.00 -7.74
N SER A 61 -15.92 -4.48 -8.19
CA SER A 61 -14.64 -5.10 -7.86
C SER A 61 -13.44 -4.15 -7.97
N VAL A 62 -12.42 -4.48 -7.18
CA VAL A 62 -11.05 -3.98 -7.32
C VAL A 62 -10.12 -5.18 -7.50
N GLU A 63 -9.28 -5.14 -8.54
CA GLU A 63 -8.26 -6.15 -8.82
C GLU A 63 -6.89 -5.51 -8.94
N VAL A 64 -5.90 -6.08 -8.22
CA VAL A 64 -4.49 -5.70 -8.32
C VAL A 64 -3.69 -6.98 -8.55
N SER A 65 -3.16 -7.16 -9.74
CA SER A 65 -2.57 -8.45 -10.11
C SER A 65 -1.40 -8.33 -11.05
N ALA A 66 -0.51 -9.29 -10.94
CA ALA A 66 0.64 -9.51 -11.81
C ALA A 66 1.69 -8.39 -11.83
N SER A 67 2.83 -8.72 -12.36
CA SER A 67 3.95 -7.79 -12.60
C SER A 67 4.07 -7.51 -14.08
N ASN A 68 4.70 -6.39 -14.42
CA ASN A 68 5.03 -6.07 -15.80
C ASN A 68 5.93 -7.16 -16.38
N PRO A 69 5.60 -7.73 -17.54
CA PRO A 69 6.35 -8.84 -18.14
C PRO A 69 7.77 -8.46 -18.58
N THR A 70 8.08 -7.17 -18.71
CA THR A 70 9.38 -6.70 -19.20
C THR A 70 10.35 -6.37 -18.07
N ASP A 71 9.88 -5.65 -17.04
CA ASP A 71 10.73 -5.14 -15.95
C ASP A 71 10.41 -5.74 -14.58
N ALA A 72 9.48 -6.70 -14.54
CA ALA A 72 9.00 -7.36 -13.33
C ALA A 72 8.43 -6.40 -12.27
N THR A 73 8.07 -5.18 -12.62
CA THR A 73 7.45 -4.23 -11.71
C THR A 73 6.06 -4.71 -11.29
N PRO A 74 5.78 -4.89 -9.98
CA PRO A 74 4.46 -5.33 -9.53
C PRO A 74 3.38 -4.27 -9.72
N SER A 75 2.15 -4.74 -9.97
CA SER A 75 0.95 -3.92 -9.92
C SER A 75 0.70 -3.41 -8.52
N ARG A 76 0.28 -2.13 -8.38
CA ARG A 76 0.10 -1.57 -7.04
C ARG A 76 -0.88 -0.42 -6.91
N ILE A 77 -1.48 -0.34 -5.72
CA ILE A 77 -2.14 0.86 -5.19
C ILE A 77 -1.33 1.28 -3.96
N ARG A 78 -0.74 2.50 -3.96
CA ARG A 78 0.17 2.92 -2.89
C ARG A 78 0.05 4.40 -2.56
N SER A 79 -0.11 4.72 -1.26
CA SER A 79 0.20 6.04 -0.72
C SER A 79 1.53 6.00 0.01
N SER A 80 2.43 6.96 -0.25
CA SER A 80 3.77 6.89 0.33
C SER A 80 4.45 8.24 0.58
N VAL A 81 5.39 8.20 1.52
CA VAL A 81 6.53 9.12 1.57
C VAL A 81 7.76 8.29 1.22
N ALA A 82 8.49 8.68 0.17
CA ALA A 82 9.54 7.85 -0.42
C ALA A 82 10.88 8.58 -0.51
N ILE A 83 11.96 7.85 -0.30
CA ILE A 83 13.32 8.36 -0.58
C ILE A 83 13.49 8.48 -2.10
N ALA A 84 13.88 9.67 -2.53
CA ALA A 84 14.10 9.93 -3.96
C ALA A 84 15.29 9.11 -4.49
N SER A 85 15.07 8.40 -5.60
CA SER A 85 16.15 7.73 -6.32
C SER A 85 17.12 8.74 -6.94
N GLU A 86 18.31 8.28 -7.30
CA GLU A 86 19.32 9.14 -7.96
C GLU A 86 18.81 9.80 -9.24
N SER A 87 18.01 9.08 -10.02
CA SER A 87 17.39 9.61 -11.23
C SER A 87 16.39 10.74 -10.93
N VAL A 88 15.60 10.60 -9.88
CA VAL A 88 14.68 11.65 -9.41
C VAL A 88 15.44 12.87 -8.90
N ARG A 89 16.53 12.67 -8.13
CA ARG A 89 17.37 13.78 -7.60
C ARG A 89 18.07 14.56 -8.69
N ARG A 90 18.44 13.92 -9.81
CA ARG A 90 19.01 14.62 -10.97
C ARG A 90 18.02 15.60 -11.62
N VAL A 91 16.74 15.24 -11.62
CA VAL A 91 15.68 16.11 -12.20
C VAL A 91 15.22 17.15 -11.19
N PHE A 92 15.17 16.80 -9.91
CA PHE A 92 14.73 17.66 -8.80
C PHE A 92 15.86 17.81 -7.78
N PRO A 93 16.87 18.65 -8.05
CA PRO A 93 17.97 18.90 -7.13
C PRO A 93 17.45 19.64 -5.89
N GLY A 94 17.89 19.26 -4.71
CA GLY A 94 17.46 19.87 -3.43
C GLY A 94 16.44 19.04 -2.66
N LEU A 95 16.07 17.86 -3.14
CA LEU A 95 15.31 16.92 -2.33
C LEU A 95 16.14 16.45 -1.11
N PRO A 96 15.53 16.35 0.08
CA PRO A 96 16.22 15.88 1.28
C PRO A 96 16.65 14.42 1.13
N ASP A 97 17.74 14.03 1.81
CA ASP A 97 18.18 12.64 1.83
C ASP A 97 17.15 11.72 2.48
N VAL A 98 16.50 12.23 3.52
CA VAL A 98 15.43 11.54 4.24
C VAL A 98 14.21 12.47 4.29
N PRO A 99 13.08 12.10 3.67
CA PRO A 99 11.86 12.88 3.73
C PRO A 99 11.24 12.84 5.15
N SER A 100 10.47 13.87 5.51
CA SER A 100 9.92 13.99 6.87
C SER A 100 8.40 14.05 6.95
N GLY A 101 7.69 14.08 5.82
CA GLY A 101 6.23 14.06 5.79
C GLY A 101 5.64 12.75 6.31
N ALA A 102 4.37 12.76 6.70
CA ALA A 102 3.59 11.56 7.01
C ALA A 102 3.04 10.92 5.72
N SER A 103 2.87 9.60 5.68
CA SER A 103 2.14 8.97 4.56
C SER A 103 0.65 9.32 4.64
N GLY A 104 0.01 9.44 3.49
CA GLY A 104 -1.44 9.56 3.43
C GLY A 104 -2.14 8.24 3.71
N ASP A 105 -3.43 8.29 3.97
CA ASP A 105 -4.29 7.13 4.19
C ASP A 105 -4.75 6.52 2.86
N LEU A 106 -5.05 5.22 2.88
CA LEU A 106 -5.58 4.49 1.74
C LEU A 106 -6.87 3.77 2.13
N SER A 107 -7.95 4.04 1.42
CA SER A 107 -9.26 3.44 1.65
C SER A 107 -9.78 2.76 0.40
N ILE A 108 -10.25 1.52 0.53
CA ILE A 108 -10.90 0.75 -0.54
C ILE A 108 -12.27 0.28 -0.07
N ASN A 109 -13.30 0.66 -0.82
CA ASN A 109 -14.67 0.25 -0.61
C ASN A 109 -15.14 -0.51 -1.87
N THR A 110 -15.37 -1.82 -1.75
CA THR A 110 -15.78 -2.67 -2.89
C THR A 110 -16.44 -3.96 -2.41
N PRO A 111 -17.39 -4.55 -3.14
CA PRO A 111 -17.86 -5.89 -2.81
C PRO A 111 -16.75 -6.95 -2.89
N ASN A 112 -15.85 -6.86 -3.89
CA ASN A 112 -14.83 -7.88 -4.12
C ASN A 112 -13.47 -7.22 -4.32
N LEU A 113 -12.50 -7.59 -3.48
CA LEU A 113 -11.09 -7.21 -3.60
C LEU A 113 -10.25 -8.44 -3.91
N THR A 114 -9.50 -8.40 -5.00
CA THR A 114 -8.54 -9.44 -5.39
C THR A 114 -7.15 -8.83 -5.50
N VAL A 115 -6.19 -9.37 -4.75
CA VAL A 115 -4.77 -8.98 -4.83
C VAL A 115 -3.94 -10.24 -5.02
N THR A 116 -3.38 -10.41 -6.21
CA THR A 116 -2.75 -11.68 -6.59
C THR A 116 -1.46 -11.47 -7.38
N GLU A 117 -0.70 -12.56 -7.55
CA GLU A 117 0.49 -12.62 -8.41
C GLU A 117 1.45 -11.42 -8.19
N GLN A 118 1.91 -11.26 -6.94
CA GLN A 118 2.80 -10.18 -6.48
C GLN A 118 2.19 -8.77 -6.48
N GLY A 119 0.91 -8.61 -6.86
CA GLY A 119 0.21 -7.35 -6.70
C GLY A 119 0.17 -6.91 -5.24
N TYR A 120 0.18 -5.60 -4.96
CA TYR A 120 0.11 -5.14 -3.59
C TYR A 120 -0.65 -3.82 -3.41
N ILE A 121 -1.20 -3.67 -2.19
CA ILE A 121 -1.82 -2.43 -1.73
C ILE A 121 -1.09 -2.01 -0.47
N SER A 122 -0.55 -0.77 -0.44
CA SER A 122 0.28 -0.36 0.68
C SER A 122 0.15 1.11 1.04
N VAL A 123 0.35 1.37 2.31
CA VAL A 123 0.77 2.69 2.81
C VAL A 123 2.19 2.55 3.37
N SER A 124 3.10 3.45 3.01
CA SER A 124 4.49 3.30 3.43
C SER A 124 5.18 4.64 3.65
N ASN A 125 6.02 4.70 4.68
CA ASN A 125 6.89 5.84 4.93
C ASN A 125 8.35 5.38 5.00
N GLU A 126 9.15 5.78 4.02
CA GLU A 126 10.59 5.50 3.97
C GLU A 126 11.40 6.58 4.70
N GLY A 127 10.76 7.66 5.15
CA GLY A 127 11.34 8.75 5.90
C GLY A 127 11.18 8.62 7.42
N ILE A 128 11.11 9.76 8.09
CA ILE A 128 10.99 9.84 9.56
C ILE A 128 9.58 10.18 10.06
N GLY A 129 8.62 10.40 9.15
CA GLY A 129 7.23 10.68 9.49
C GLY A 129 6.44 9.43 9.85
N ARG A 130 5.20 9.62 10.28
CA ARG A 130 4.28 8.52 10.62
C ARG A 130 3.79 7.79 9.38
N GLY A 131 3.46 6.51 9.55
CA GLY A 131 2.73 5.73 8.55
C GLY A 131 1.26 6.15 8.45
N GLY A 132 0.69 6.08 7.26
CA GLY A 132 -0.75 6.22 7.03
C GLY A 132 -1.50 4.92 7.29
N ASN A 133 -2.82 4.97 7.39
CA ASN A 133 -3.67 3.81 7.64
C ASN A 133 -4.19 3.22 6.32
N LEU A 134 -4.36 1.89 6.32
CA LEU A 134 -4.99 1.15 5.23
C LEU A 134 -6.35 0.61 5.72
N THR A 135 -7.42 1.03 5.07
CA THR A 135 -8.78 0.56 5.40
C THR A 135 -9.38 -0.16 4.18
N VAL A 136 -9.93 -1.35 4.40
CA VAL A 136 -10.64 -2.11 3.38
C VAL A 136 -12.02 -2.49 3.89
N ASN A 137 -13.05 -2.08 3.17
CA ASN A 137 -14.43 -2.48 3.38
C ASN A 137 -14.88 -3.31 2.17
N ALA A 138 -15.08 -4.60 2.36
CA ALA A 138 -15.44 -5.51 1.26
C ALA A 138 -16.36 -6.65 1.74
N ARG A 139 -17.07 -7.29 0.83
CA ARG A 139 -17.72 -8.57 1.12
C ARG A 139 -16.70 -9.70 1.09
N SER A 140 -15.86 -9.74 0.06
CA SER A 140 -14.85 -10.77 -0.12
C SER A 140 -13.50 -10.18 -0.43
N VAL A 141 -12.46 -10.67 0.24
CA VAL A 141 -11.05 -10.36 -0.03
C VAL A 141 -10.32 -11.65 -0.33
N LEU A 142 -9.67 -11.70 -1.49
CA LEU A 142 -8.76 -12.76 -1.90
C LEU A 142 -7.34 -12.21 -2.03
N LEU A 143 -6.43 -12.75 -1.25
CA LEU A 143 -4.98 -12.55 -1.40
C LEU A 143 -4.35 -13.87 -1.83
N SER A 144 -3.55 -13.89 -2.89
CA SER A 144 -2.89 -15.13 -3.36
C SER A 144 -1.62 -14.84 -4.17
N GLY A 145 -0.74 -15.84 -4.28
CA GLY A 145 0.45 -15.72 -5.14
C GLY A 145 1.35 -14.54 -4.76
N ASN A 146 1.71 -14.41 -3.48
CA ASN A 146 2.44 -13.27 -2.91
C ASN A 146 1.66 -11.93 -2.95
N GLY A 147 0.33 -11.96 -3.13
CA GLY A 147 -0.51 -10.77 -3.02
C GLY A 147 -0.47 -10.22 -1.60
N SER A 148 -0.39 -8.88 -1.42
CA SER A 148 -0.20 -8.34 -0.08
C SER A 148 -0.93 -7.03 0.21
N LEU A 149 -1.29 -6.86 1.51
CA LEU A 149 -1.72 -5.60 2.11
C LEU A 149 -0.70 -5.17 3.17
N SER A 150 -0.22 -3.93 3.13
CA SER A 150 0.81 -3.51 4.09
C SER A 150 0.70 -2.06 4.54
N ALA A 151 1.10 -1.84 5.82
CA ALA A 151 1.30 -0.51 6.40
C ALA A 151 2.68 -0.48 7.08
N THR A 152 3.66 0.23 6.49
CA THR A 152 5.06 0.13 6.92
C THR A 152 5.71 1.49 7.11
N THR A 153 6.67 1.57 8.07
CA THR A 153 7.53 2.74 8.22
C THR A 153 8.99 2.33 8.36
N ALA A 154 9.88 3.14 7.79
CA ALA A 154 11.32 3.00 8.00
C ALA A 154 11.71 3.46 9.42
N SER A 155 11.05 4.52 9.92
CA SER A 155 11.24 5.11 11.24
C SER A 155 9.89 5.67 11.70
N GLY A 156 9.64 5.70 13.00
CA GLY A 156 8.37 6.19 13.54
C GLY A 156 7.29 5.11 13.66
N GLU A 157 6.08 5.56 14.01
CA GLU A 157 4.94 4.67 14.22
C GLU A 157 4.40 4.15 12.88
N ALA A 158 4.25 2.84 12.77
CA ALA A 158 3.57 2.24 11.60
C ALA A 158 2.10 2.63 11.57
N GLY A 159 1.53 2.70 10.37
CA GLY A 159 0.10 2.86 10.21
C GLY A 159 -0.67 1.59 10.58
N ASN A 160 -1.95 1.71 10.81
CA ASN A 160 -2.82 0.59 11.13
C ASN A 160 -3.45 0.01 9.86
N ILE A 161 -3.83 -1.26 9.94
CA ILE A 161 -4.68 -1.90 8.92
C ILE A 161 -6.01 -2.26 9.55
N ALA A 162 -7.11 -1.87 8.91
CA ALA A 162 -8.47 -2.21 9.31
C ALA A 162 -9.20 -2.88 8.15
N LEU A 163 -9.64 -4.12 8.35
CA LEU A 163 -10.44 -4.88 7.40
C LEU A 163 -11.84 -5.10 7.97
N GLN A 164 -12.86 -4.66 7.24
CA GLN A 164 -14.27 -4.95 7.49
C GLN A 164 -14.77 -5.81 6.34
N VAL A 165 -14.83 -7.13 6.55
CA VAL A 165 -15.08 -8.08 5.47
C VAL A 165 -16.01 -9.21 5.94
N GLN A 166 -16.70 -9.89 5.03
CA GLN A 166 -17.39 -11.14 5.37
C GLN A 166 -16.45 -12.32 5.21
N ASN A 167 -15.71 -12.40 4.08
CA ASN A 167 -14.82 -13.51 3.80
C ASN A 167 -13.41 -13.00 3.48
N LEU A 168 -12.43 -13.42 4.25
CA LEU A 168 -11.00 -13.23 3.98
C LEU A 168 -10.36 -14.56 3.62
N GLN A 169 -9.86 -14.67 2.40
CA GLN A 169 -9.10 -15.83 1.95
C GLN A 169 -7.68 -15.43 1.58
N MET A 170 -6.71 -16.10 2.19
CA MET A 170 -5.28 -15.91 1.98
C MET A 170 -4.63 -17.23 1.56
N ARG A 171 -3.86 -17.22 0.46
CA ARG A 171 -3.22 -18.42 -0.10
C ARG A 171 -1.87 -18.09 -0.74
N ARG A 172 -1.02 -19.12 -0.89
CA ARG A 172 0.23 -19.07 -1.67
C ARG A 172 1.11 -17.89 -1.29
N HIS A 173 1.59 -17.89 -0.04
CA HIS A 173 2.52 -16.91 0.50
C HIS A 173 2.00 -15.46 0.50
N SER A 174 0.69 -15.27 0.56
CA SER A 174 0.12 -13.92 0.66
C SER A 174 0.28 -13.36 2.08
N SER A 175 0.21 -12.04 2.23
CA SER A 175 0.46 -11.43 3.53
C SER A 175 -0.38 -10.20 3.83
N ILE A 176 -0.71 -10.02 5.12
CA ILE A 176 -1.21 -8.77 5.68
C ILE A 176 -0.24 -8.36 6.78
N THR A 177 0.43 -7.20 6.64
CA THR A 177 1.47 -6.83 7.57
C THR A 177 1.46 -5.36 7.96
N THR A 178 1.64 -5.09 9.26
CA THR A 178 2.05 -3.78 9.74
C THR A 178 3.47 -3.91 10.32
N THR A 179 4.39 -3.01 9.91
CA THR A 179 5.76 -3.06 10.43
C THR A 179 6.32 -1.67 10.66
N GLY A 180 6.78 -1.41 11.88
CA GLY A 180 7.46 -0.18 12.25
C GLY A 180 8.97 -0.35 12.35
N GLY A 181 9.73 0.71 12.00
CA GLY A 181 11.16 0.78 12.23
C GLY A 181 12.02 -0.03 11.26
N LEU A 182 11.63 -0.19 10.01
CA LEU A 182 12.38 -0.95 8.99
C LEU A 182 13.75 -0.35 8.65
N GLY A 183 13.94 0.98 8.78
CA GLY A 183 15.18 1.69 8.47
C GLY A 183 16.16 1.68 9.63
N ASP A 184 16.03 2.61 10.57
CA ASP A 184 16.89 2.75 11.76
C ASP A 184 16.46 1.84 12.92
N GLY A 185 15.35 1.16 12.78
CA GLY A 185 14.79 0.24 13.75
C GLY A 185 14.02 0.92 14.90
N ARG A 186 13.69 2.19 14.80
CA ARG A 186 12.90 2.92 15.81
C ARG A 186 11.48 3.10 15.32
N GLY A 187 10.51 2.68 16.12
CA GLY A 187 9.09 2.79 15.86
C GLY A 187 8.31 1.55 16.26
N ASN A 188 7.08 1.74 16.68
CA ASN A 188 6.19 0.64 17.02
C ASN A 188 5.47 0.11 15.78
N GLY A 189 5.11 -1.17 15.81
CA GLY A 189 4.22 -1.76 14.83
C GLY A 189 2.82 -1.16 14.93
N GLY A 190 2.15 -1.01 13.79
CA GLY A 190 0.75 -0.61 13.77
C GLY A 190 -0.17 -1.74 14.16
N ASN A 191 -1.37 -1.41 14.61
CA ASN A 191 -2.39 -2.39 14.93
C ASN A 191 -3.06 -2.93 13.65
N LEU A 192 -3.47 -4.19 13.72
CA LEU A 192 -4.18 -4.87 12.66
C LEU A 192 -5.51 -5.34 13.22
N THR A 193 -6.61 -4.81 12.68
CA THR A 193 -7.97 -5.19 13.07
C THR A 193 -8.65 -5.85 11.88
N ILE A 194 -9.12 -7.09 12.06
CA ILE A 194 -9.87 -7.82 11.04
C ILE A 194 -11.22 -8.18 11.63
N ASN A 195 -12.26 -7.53 11.16
CA ASN A 195 -13.64 -7.93 11.45
C ASN A 195 -14.15 -8.73 10.26
N ALA A 196 -14.26 -10.05 10.43
CA ALA A 196 -14.63 -10.98 9.38
C ALA A 196 -15.53 -12.10 9.90
N ASP A 197 -16.50 -12.55 9.08
CA ASP A 197 -17.28 -13.73 9.41
C ASP A 197 -16.46 -15.01 9.25
N VAL A 198 -15.57 -15.04 8.22
CA VAL A 198 -14.71 -16.17 7.91
C VAL A 198 -13.32 -15.69 7.54
N ILE A 199 -12.28 -16.27 8.16
CA ILE A 199 -10.87 -16.11 7.80
C ILE A 199 -10.28 -17.46 7.46
N VAL A 200 -9.69 -17.57 6.26
CA VAL A 200 -8.97 -18.76 5.79
C VAL A 200 -7.58 -18.33 5.35
N ALA A 201 -6.54 -18.76 6.05
CA ALA A 201 -5.15 -18.53 5.69
C ALA A 201 -4.44 -19.86 5.47
N LEU A 202 -3.97 -20.10 4.26
CA LEU A 202 -3.37 -21.37 3.82
C LEU A 202 -2.04 -21.14 3.09
N GLU A 203 -1.26 -22.21 2.92
CA GLU A 203 -0.10 -22.23 2.04
C GLU A 203 0.93 -21.13 2.40
N ASN A 204 1.35 -21.09 3.66
CA ASN A 204 2.33 -20.15 4.22
C ASN A 204 1.91 -18.68 4.03
N SER A 205 0.63 -18.38 4.25
CA SER A 205 0.14 -17.00 4.27
C SER A 205 0.14 -16.45 5.69
N ASP A 206 0.59 -15.19 5.84
CA ASP A 206 0.90 -14.60 7.14
C ASP A 206 0.10 -13.33 7.45
N ILE A 207 -0.30 -13.19 8.71
CA ILE A 207 -0.85 -11.95 9.26
C ILE A 207 0.06 -11.50 10.39
N THR A 208 0.70 -10.32 10.26
CA THR A 208 1.74 -9.89 11.20
C THR A 208 1.61 -8.41 11.59
N ALA A 209 1.96 -8.11 12.85
CA ALA A 209 2.03 -6.75 13.38
C ALA A 209 3.37 -6.55 14.10
N ASN A 210 4.41 -6.25 13.34
CA ASN A 210 5.80 -6.29 13.78
C ASN A 210 6.39 -4.90 14.09
N ALA A 211 7.44 -4.89 14.88
CA ALA A 211 8.39 -3.79 14.99
C ALA A 211 9.82 -4.34 15.02
N VAL A 212 10.78 -3.60 14.43
CA VAL A 212 12.18 -4.07 14.42
C VAL A 212 12.85 -3.91 15.78
N LYS A 213 12.69 -2.75 16.44
CA LYS A 213 13.22 -2.46 17.78
C LYS A 213 12.19 -1.84 18.73
N GLY A 214 10.96 -1.66 18.29
CA GLY A 214 9.84 -1.14 19.07
C GLY A 214 8.95 -2.26 19.61
N ARG A 215 7.76 -1.86 20.04
CA ARG A 215 6.70 -2.82 20.38
C ARG A 215 5.97 -3.25 19.11
N GLY A 216 5.74 -4.56 18.95
CA GLY A 216 4.79 -5.06 17.96
C GLY A 216 3.40 -4.47 18.20
N GLY A 217 2.61 -4.38 17.14
CA GLY A 217 1.21 -3.98 17.23
C GLY A 217 0.30 -5.11 17.73
N ASN A 218 -0.94 -4.78 17.99
CA ASN A 218 -1.96 -5.76 18.34
C ASN A 218 -2.63 -6.30 17.07
N ILE A 219 -2.97 -7.60 17.08
CA ILE A 219 -3.84 -8.22 16.09
C ILE A 219 -5.15 -8.53 16.79
N SER A 220 -6.25 -8.02 16.26
CA SER A 220 -7.61 -8.26 16.74
C SER A 220 -8.46 -8.80 15.60
N THR A 221 -9.17 -9.89 15.85
CA THR A 221 -10.09 -10.54 14.91
C THR A 221 -11.47 -10.69 15.53
#